data_0fac9af91a477a9f14d5c636955e482b
#
_entry.id   0fac9af91a477a9f14d5c636955e482b
#
_cell.length_a   1.000
_cell.length_b   1.000
_cell.length_c   1.000
_cell.angle_alpha   90.00
_cell.angle_beta   90.00
_cell.angle_gamma   90.00
#
_symmetry.space_group_name_H-M   'P 1'
#
loop_
_entity.id
_entity.type
_entity.pdbx_description
1 polymer ?
#
loop_
_entity_poly.entity_id
_entity_poly.type
_entity_poly.pdbx_seq_one_letter_code
_entity_poly.pdbx_strand_id
1 'polypeptide(L)'
;MGRFLNPGNKAFQKTLKSEIYVDKTMLLAYTNKVIGSDMACICNSRPRRFGKSITANMLAAYYSRGCDSFDMFSTLKVGRLDSFETNLNKYDVIHIDVQWCMMDAGEVQNTVKYINNGILDELIIAYGDVIPDTVKTAYGAMSYINAATGNTFVIIIDEWDVLIRDEANNKELQEEYINFLRGMFKGTEPTKYIALAYLTGILPIKKLKTQSALNNFEEFTMLDAGALASYIGFTDDEVKQLCKKYDRDYEAVKNWYDGYMLSGKHVYNPKAVVSVMMRGSFQSYWSQTGTYESLIPLIDMDFDGLRAAIISMISGNEIKVRTTTFQNDMVSFKNKDDVLTLLIHLGYLAFNQKNQMAYIPNEELRNELMDAVEENKWDEIMQFERQSIDLFNATINKDVNTVAAKIEQIHMEYTSVIQYNDENSLSSVLA
;
A
#
# COMPACT_ATOMS: atom_id res chain seq x y z
N MET A 1 30.12 0.97 6.55
CA MET A 1 28.79 0.53 6.14
C MET A 1 28.23 -0.40 7.20
N GLY A 2 27.15 -0.01 7.81
CA GLY A 2 26.43 -0.82 8.77
C GLY A 2 25.23 -1.52 8.12
N ARG A 3 24.50 -2.28 8.91
CA ARG A 3 23.27 -2.96 8.57
C ARG A 3 22.08 -2.00 8.65
N PHE A 4 22.07 -1.14 9.66
CA PHE A 4 21.10 -0.07 9.86
C PHE A 4 21.67 1.30 9.48
N LEU A 5 22.89 1.60 9.94
CA LEU A 5 23.54 2.87 9.72
C LEU A 5 24.35 2.87 8.42
N ASN A 6 24.09 3.82 7.58
CA ASN A 6 24.79 4.05 6.32
C ASN A 6 24.88 2.78 5.45
N PRO A 7 23.74 2.15 5.09
CA PRO A 7 23.72 0.97 4.25
C PRO A 7 24.33 1.25 2.88
N GLY A 8 24.85 0.18 2.26
CA GLY A 8 25.38 0.26 0.90
C GLY A 8 24.30 0.34 -0.17
N ASN A 9 24.71 0.64 -1.40
CA ASN A 9 23.82 0.83 -2.55
C ASN A 9 23.52 -0.45 -3.36
N LYS A 10 24.00 -1.63 -2.93
CA LYS A 10 23.91 -2.89 -3.68
C LYS A 10 22.45 -3.31 -3.96
N ALA A 11 21.52 -3.06 -3.04
CA ALA A 11 20.11 -3.42 -3.21
C ALA A 11 19.50 -2.66 -4.39
N PHE A 12 19.72 -1.35 -4.47
CA PHE A 12 19.25 -0.55 -5.59
C PHE A 12 20.01 -0.85 -6.89
N GLN A 13 21.33 -1.11 -6.82
CA GLN A 13 22.12 -1.56 -7.98
C GLN A 13 21.56 -2.85 -8.60
N LYS A 14 21.10 -3.79 -7.76
CA LYS A 14 20.44 -5.01 -8.23
C LYS A 14 19.14 -4.69 -8.98
N THR A 15 18.35 -3.74 -8.47
CA THR A 15 17.12 -3.28 -9.13
C THR A 15 17.39 -2.69 -10.51
N LEU A 16 18.43 -1.87 -10.66
CA LEU A 16 18.82 -1.28 -11.95
C LEU A 16 19.24 -2.32 -13.01
N LYS A 17 19.68 -3.50 -12.57
CA LYS A 17 20.04 -4.62 -13.46
C LYS A 17 18.85 -5.48 -13.88
N SER A 18 17.63 -5.18 -13.38
CA SER A 18 16.42 -5.89 -13.78
C SER A 18 16.12 -5.64 -15.26
N GLU A 19 15.62 -6.64 -15.96
CA GLU A 19 15.26 -6.54 -17.39
C GLU A 19 14.24 -5.42 -17.65
N ILE A 20 13.28 -5.25 -16.70
CA ILE A 20 12.35 -4.13 -16.70
C ILE A 20 12.63 -3.29 -15.45
N TYR A 21 13.20 -2.13 -15.69
CA TYR A 21 13.33 -1.06 -14.70
C TYR A 21 12.64 0.21 -15.24
N VAL A 22 11.77 0.78 -14.44
CA VAL A 22 11.13 2.08 -14.73
C VAL A 22 11.71 3.10 -13.77
N ASP A 23 12.33 4.14 -14.32
CA ASP A 23 13.03 5.17 -13.56
C ASP A 23 12.06 6.05 -12.76
N LYS A 24 12.06 5.87 -11.43
CA LYS A 24 11.28 6.63 -10.45
C LYS A 24 12.14 7.62 -9.64
N THR A 25 13.36 7.88 -10.07
CA THR A 25 14.29 8.75 -9.34
C THR A 25 13.83 10.19 -9.20
N MET A 26 12.80 10.61 -9.95
CA MET A 26 12.17 11.91 -9.74
C MET A 26 11.45 12.06 -8.38
N LEU A 27 11.24 10.98 -7.62
CA LEU A 27 10.89 11.08 -6.20
C LEU A 27 11.95 11.86 -5.42
N LEU A 28 13.24 11.70 -5.78
CA LEU A 28 14.34 12.44 -5.17
C LEU A 28 14.24 13.96 -5.40
N ALA A 29 13.63 14.40 -6.51
CA ALA A 29 13.34 15.82 -6.70
C ALA A 29 12.38 16.35 -5.63
N TYR A 30 11.37 15.56 -5.25
CA TYR A 30 10.45 15.93 -4.18
C TYR A 30 11.14 15.87 -2.81
N THR A 31 11.84 14.78 -2.48
CA THR A 31 12.51 14.64 -1.19
C THR A 31 13.64 15.65 -1.01
N ASN A 32 14.42 15.96 -2.05
CA ASN A 32 15.44 17.02 -2.02
C ASN A 32 14.85 18.43 -1.78
N LYS A 33 13.60 18.67 -2.21
CA LYS A 33 12.91 19.94 -1.99
C LYS A 33 12.47 20.12 -0.54
N VAL A 34 12.08 19.03 0.14
CA VAL A 34 11.53 19.10 1.50
C VAL A 34 12.53 18.74 2.59
N ILE A 35 13.69 18.18 2.25
CA ILE A 35 14.74 17.82 3.21
C ILE A 35 15.15 19.04 4.03
N GLY A 36 15.27 18.88 5.36
CA GLY A 36 15.59 19.96 6.28
C GLY A 36 14.46 20.97 6.52
N SER A 37 13.23 20.67 6.11
CA SER A 37 12.04 21.52 6.34
C SER A 37 11.01 20.83 7.25
N ASP A 38 9.98 21.56 7.66
CA ASP A 38 8.84 21.01 8.44
C ASP A 38 8.05 19.93 7.67
N MET A 39 8.22 19.84 6.34
CA MET A 39 7.60 18.83 5.48
C MET A 39 8.49 17.58 5.25
N ALA A 40 9.60 17.47 5.95
CA ALA A 40 10.57 16.40 5.77
C ALA A 40 10.13 15.03 6.32
N CYS A 41 9.02 14.95 7.05
CA CYS A 41 8.46 13.70 7.54
C CYS A 41 7.38 13.18 6.58
N ILE A 42 7.68 12.13 5.84
CA ILE A 42 6.83 11.56 4.77
C ILE A 42 6.42 10.15 5.14
N CYS A 43 5.12 9.84 5.09
CA CYS A 43 4.61 8.47 5.13
C CYS A 43 3.90 8.16 3.81
N ASN A 44 4.44 7.19 3.06
CA ASN A 44 3.91 6.82 1.76
C ASN A 44 3.37 5.38 1.78
N SER A 45 2.05 5.25 1.87
CA SER A 45 1.36 3.98 1.97
C SER A 45 0.83 3.53 0.62
N ARG A 46 1.20 2.32 0.20
CA ARG A 46 0.76 1.66 -1.04
C ARG A 46 0.54 0.17 -0.79
N PRO A 47 -0.30 -0.47 -1.58
CA PRO A 47 -0.50 -1.91 -1.52
C PRO A 47 0.80 -2.69 -1.69
N ARG A 48 0.77 -3.98 -1.42
CA ARG A 48 1.89 -4.86 -1.71
C ARG A 48 2.25 -4.80 -3.20
N ARG A 49 3.56 -4.92 -3.52
CA ARG A 49 4.11 -5.02 -4.89
C ARG A 49 4.06 -3.75 -5.74
N PHE A 50 3.77 -2.60 -5.13
CA PHE A 50 3.85 -1.30 -5.79
C PHE A 50 5.29 -0.75 -5.89
N GLY A 51 6.28 -1.44 -5.35
CA GLY A 51 7.69 -1.02 -5.43
C GLY A 51 8.17 -0.19 -4.23
N LYS A 52 7.50 -0.27 -3.08
CA LYS A 52 7.85 0.44 -1.84
C LYS A 52 9.30 0.23 -1.41
N SER A 53 9.72 -1.04 -1.26
CA SER A 53 11.09 -1.39 -0.85
C SER A 53 12.14 -0.98 -1.87
N ILE A 54 11.79 -0.99 -3.17
CA ILE A 54 12.68 -0.44 -4.22
C ILE A 54 12.90 1.05 -3.99
N THR A 55 11.85 1.78 -3.63
CA THR A 55 11.93 3.21 -3.33
C THR A 55 12.75 3.47 -2.07
N ALA A 56 12.54 2.69 -1.00
CA ALA A 56 13.34 2.79 0.24
C ALA A 56 14.84 2.54 -0.05
N ASN A 57 15.17 1.50 -0.82
CA ASN A 57 16.53 1.20 -1.24
C ASN A 57 17.13 2.29 -2.13
N MET A 58 16.34 2.90 -3.01
CA MET A 58 16.76 4.05 -3.85
C MET A 58 17.14 5.25 -2.99
N LEU A 59 16.28 5.62 -2.03
CA LEU A 59 16.55 6.72 -1.09
C LEU A 59 17.81 6.45 -0.26
N ALA A 60 17.94 5.22 0.29
CA ALA A 60 19.11 4.82 1.04
C ALA A 60 20.39 4.94 0.20
N ALA A 61 20.39 4.41 -1.01
CA ALA A 61 21.54 4.49 -1.93
C ALA A 61 21.90 5.92 -2.32
N TYR A 62 20.92 6.82 -2.44
CA TYR A 62 21.15 8.20 -2.83
C TYR A 62 21.70 9.05 -1.67
N TYR A 63 21.10 8.95 -0.48
CA TYR A 63 21.47 9.82 0.63
C TYR A 63 22.65 9.33 1.46
N SER A 64 22.90 8.00 1.54
CA SER A 64 23.89 7.41 2.44
C SER A 64 25.32 7.84 2.13
N ARG A 65 25.98 8.45 3.10
CA ARG A 65 27.44 8.76 3.03
C ARG A 65 28.32 7.50 3.10
N GLY A 66 27.73 6.34 3.40
CA GLY A 66 28.43 5.04 3.45
C GLY A 66 28.76 4.45 2.09
N CYS A 67 28.34 5.06 0.98
CA CYS A 67 28.59 4.55 -0.38
C CYS A 67 28.84 5.69 -1.36
N ASP A 68 29.47 5.36 -2.49
CA ASP A 68 29.55 6.22 -3.66
C ASP A 68 28.50 5.76 -4.67
N SER A 69 27.58 6.63 -5.02
CA SER A 69 26.48 6.33 -5.93
C SER A 69 26.39 7.27 -7.13
N PHE A 70 27.43 8.09 -7.35
CA PHE A 70 27.41 9.10 -8.42
C PHE A 70 27.14 8.48 -9.80
N ASP A 71 27.94 7.50 -10.21
CA ASP A 71 27.80 6.86 -11.53
C ASP A 71 26.42 6.19 -11.70
N MET A 72 25.86 5.66 -10.60
CA MET A 72 24.55 5.00 -10.58
C MET A 72 23.42 5.96 -10.89
N PHE A 73 23.42 7.14 -10.30
CA PHE A 73 22.32 8.11 -10.42
C PHE A 73 22.53 9.16 -11.52
N SER A 74 23.77 9.45 -11.93
CA SER A 74 24.07 10.46 -12.94
C SER A 74 23.41 10.19 -14.29
N THR A 75 23.19 8.92 -14.63
CA THR A 75 22.55 8.48 -15.89
C THR A 75 21.02 8.44 -15.80
N LEU A 76 20.44 8.55 -14.60
CA LEU A 76 19.00 8.53 -14.35
C LEU A 76 18.38 9.93 -14.41
N LYS A 77 17.04 10.02 -14.34
CA LYS A 77 16.32 11.30 -14.43
C LYS A 77 16.79 12.32 -13.38
N VAL A 78 17.06 11.86 -12.16
CA VAL A 78 17.54 12.72 -11.06
C VAL A 78 18.90 13.37 -11.34
N GLY A 79 19.78 12.70 -12.08
CA GLY A 79 21.12 13.21 -12.44
C GLY A 79 21.08 14.48 -13.30
N ARG A 80 19.91 14.86 -13.81
CA ARG A 80 19.71 16.10 -14.58
C ARG A 80 19.27 17.31 -13.74
N LEU A 81 19.09 17.09 -12.43
CA LEU A 81 18.60 18.14 -11.52
C LEU A 81 19.79 18.90 -10.89
N ASP A 82 19.64 20.22 -10.74
CA ASP A 82 20.62 21.06 -10.04
C ASP A 82 20.86 20.60 -8.59
N SER A 83 19.84 20.02 -7.95
CA SER A 83 19.93 19.50 -6.58
C SER A 83 20.59 18.12 -6.47
N PHE A 84 20.98 17.49 -7.57
CA PHE A 84 21.50 16.12 -7.60
C PHE A 84 22.73 15.94 -6.71
N GLU A 85 23.79 16.70 -6.98
CA GLU A 85 25.06 16.55 -6.24
C GLU A 85 24.99 17.16 -4.82
N THR A 86 24.07 18.10 -4.60
CA THR A 86 23.92 18.77 -3.31
C THR A 86 23.60 17.80 -2.18
N ASN A 87 22.76 16.78 -2.47
CA ASN A 87 22.27 15.85 -1.47
C ASN A 87 22.83 14.43 -1.63
N LEU A 88 23.48 14.12 -2.75
CA LEU A 88 24.01 12.79 -3.05
C LEU A 88 25.10 12.39 -2.04
N ASN A 89 24.87 11.29 -1.33
CA ASN A 89 25.79 10.70 -0.35
C ASN A 89 26.27 11.66 0.77
N LYS A 90 25.37 12.55 1.25
CA LYS A 90 25.72 13.60 2.23
C LYS A 90 25.26 13.31 3.66
N TYR A 91 24.35 12.35 3.86
CA TYR A 91 23.66 12.18 5.14
C TYR A 91 24.06 10.87 5.83
N ASP A 92 23.94 10.84 7.15
CA ASP A 92 23.85 9.59 7.87
C ASP A 92 22.46 9.01 7.63
N VAL A 93 22.41 7.82 7.04
CA VAL A 93 21.15 7.14 6.73
C VAL A 93 20.92 6.01 7.72
N ILE A 94 19.76 6.01 8.38
CA ILE A 94 19.24 4.86 9.12
C ILE A 94 18.16 4.20 8.25
N HIS A 95 18.36 2.92 7.92
CA HIS A 95 17.41 2.14 7.12
C HIS A 95 16.96 0.91 7.91
N ILE A 96 15.65 0.82 8.13
CA ILE A 96 14.99 -0.23 8.90
C ILE A 96 14.01 -0.95 8.00
N ASP A 97 14.14 -2.26 7.83
CA ASP A 97 13.10 -3.16 7.32
C ASP A 97 12.47 -3.85 8.53
N VAL A 98 11.27 -3.38 8.93
CA VAL A 98 10.62 -3.84 10.16
C VAL A 98 10.21 -5.30 10.04
N GLN A 99 9.76 -5.76 8.86
CA GLN A 99 9.37 -7.15 8.66
C GLN A 99 10.56 -8.09 8.83
N TRP A 100 11.71 -7.72 8.27
CA TRP A 100 12.91 -8.51 8.44
C TRP A 100 13.41 -8.50 9.89
N CYS A 101 13.37 -7.35 10.57
CA CYS A 101 13.71 -7.24 11.99
C CYS A 101 12.82 -8.11 12.88
N MET A 102 11.52 -8.19 12.56
CA MET A 102 10.56 -9.04 13.27
C MET A 102 10.94 -10.53 13.17
N MET A 103 11.39 -10.98 12.00
CA MET A 103 11.82 -12.38 11.80
C MET A 103 13.15 -12.67 12.48
N ASP A 104 14.10 -11.71 12.48
CA ASP A 104 15.46 -11.92 12.99
C ASP A 104 15.60 -11.68 14.53
N ALA A 105 14.58 -11.07 15.16
CA ALA A 105 14.53 -10.85 16.60
C ALA A 105 14.36 -12.14 17.43
N GLY A 106 14.08 -13.27 16.78
CA GLY A 106 13.81 -14.57 17.39
C GLY A 106 12.38 -14.69 17.92
N GLU A 107 12.01 -13.84 18.88
CA GLU A 107 10.62 -13.70 19.35
C GLU A 107 10.08 -12.33 18.96
N VAL A 108 8.85 -12.28 18.49
CA VAL A 108 8.21 -11.07 17.98
C VAL A 108 8.18 -9.93 19.01
N GLN A 109 8.03 -10.25 20.29
CA GLN A 109 8.08 -9.29 21.39
C GLN A 109 9.41 -8.56 21.52
N ASN A 110 10.50 -9.15 21.03
CA ASN A 110 11.83 -8.54 21.07
C ASN A 110 12.11 -7.58 19.91
N THR A 111 11.18 -7.44 18.93
CA THR A 111 11.42 -6.69 17.68
C THR A 111 11.84 -5.26 17.94
N VAL A 112 11.14 -4.53 18.80
CA VAL A 112 11.44 -3.12 19.08
C VAL A 112 12.80 -2.97 19.74
N LYS A 113 13.11 -3.82 20.71
CA LYS A 113 14.40 -3.85 21.38
C LYS A 113 15.53 -4.22 20.42
N TYR A 114 15.29 -5.19 19.53
CA TYR A 114 16.23 -5.60 18.48
C TYR A 114 16.57 -4.42 17.55
N ILE A 115 15.57 -3.69 17.06
CA ILE A 115 15.75 -2.51 16.21
C ILE A 115 16.53 -1.43 16.95
N ASN A 116 16.11 -1.08 18.18
CA ASN A 116 16.76 -0.05 18.99
C ASN A 116 18.23 -0.37 19.24
N ASN A 117 18.52 -1.59 19.71
CA ASN A 117 19.89 -1.98 20.05
C ASN A 117 20.77 -2.07 18.80
N GLY A 118 20.25 -2.63 17.69
CA GLY A 118 21.01 -2.73 16.45
C GLY A 118 21.44 -1.36 15.91
N ILE A 119 20.54 -0.39 15.94
CA ILE A 119 20.87 1.00 15.54
C ILE A 119 21.84 1.62 16.54
N LEU A 120 21.58 1.49 17.84
CA LEU A 120 22.40 2.08 18.90
C LEU A 120 23.83 1.55 18.84
N ASP A 121 24.01 0.23 18.70
CA ASP A 121 25.33 -0.40 18.61
C ASP A 121 26.14 0.14 17.42
N GLU A 122 25.51 0.27 16.25
CA GLU A 122 26.17 0.83 15.05
C GLU A 122 26.50 2.33 15.21
N LEU A 123 25.63 3.10 15.88
CA LEU A 123 25.90 4.51 16.20
C LEU A 123 27.07 4.62 17.20
N ILE A 124 27.15 3.76 18.21
CA ILE A 124 28.27 3.71 19.17
C ILE A 124 29.58 3.35 18.45
N ILE A 125 29.54 2.38 17.54
CA ILE A 125 30.73 2.03 16.73
C ILE A 125 31.23 3.24 15.90
N ALA A 126 30.30 4.01 15.33
CA ALA A 126 30.65 5.13 14.46
C ALA A 126 30.97 6.43 15.20
N TYR A 127 30.36 6.66 16.37
CA TYR A 127 30.36 7.93 17.10
C TYR A 127 30.55 7.79 18.61
N GLY A 128 31.15 6.69 19.10
CA GLY A 128 31.22 6.35 20.54
C GLY A 128 31.80 7.47 21.42
N ASP A 129 32.73 8.25 20.89
CA ASP A 129 33.37 9.35 21.63
C ASP A 129 32.40 10.46 22.09
N VAL A 130 31.25 10.59 21.43
CA VAL A 130 30.26 11.65 21.71
C VAL A 130 28.96 11.12 22.34
N ILE A 131 28.80 9.80 22.47
CA ILE A 131 27.60 9.18 23.02
C ILE A 131 27.88 8.75 24.47
N PRO A 132 27.24 9.35 25.50
CA PRO A 132 27.40 8.92 26.88
C PRO A 132 26.95 7.46 27.11
N ASP A 133 27.65 6.72 27.98
CA ASP A 133 27.33 5.33 28.37
C ASP A 133 25.90 5.16 28.95
N THR A 134 25.31 6.25 29.43
CA THR A 134 23.96 6.27 29.97
C THR A 134 22.87 6.25 28.92
N VAL A 135 23.20 6.53 27.66
CA VAL A 135 22.26 6.52 26.54
C VAL A 135 21.85 5.09 26.18
N LYS A 136 20.55 4.81 26.15
CA LYS A 136 20.00 3.46 25.92
C LYS A 136 19.06 3.41 24.71
N THR A 137 18.87 4.54 24.01
CA THR A 137 17.97 4.62 22.87
C THR A 137 18.68 5.16 21.64
N ALA A 138 18.35 4.62 20.48
CA ALA A 138 18.88 5.06 19.19
C ALA A 138 18.62 6.56 18.95
N TYR A 139 17.40 7.05 19.24
CA TYR A 139 17.05 8.46 19.09
C TYR A 139 17.80 9.35 20.10
N GLY A 140 18.10 8.87 21.30
CA GLY A 140 18.98 9.58 22.25
C GLY A 140 20.39 9.73 21.70
N ALA A 141 20.97 8.65 21.14
CA ALA A 141 22.28 8.68 20.51
C ALA A 141 22.33 9.68 19.33
N MET A 142 21.31 9.69 18.45
CA MET A 142 21.22 10.65 17.36
C MET A 142 21.21 12.11 17.83
N SER A 143 20.53 12.40 18.96
CA SER A 143 20.51 13.74 19.54
C SER A 143 21.90 14.17 20.03
N TYR A 144 22.64 13.28 20.72
CA TYR A 144 24.02 13.56 21.14
C TYR A 144 24.98 13.76 19.96
N ILE A 145 24.87 12.90 18.94
CA ILE A 145 25.70 13.04 17.73
C ILE A 145 25.42 14.37 17.03
N ASN A 146 24.14 14.72 16.85
CA ASN A 146 23.79 16.01 16.24
C ASN A 146 24.33 17.20 17.05
N ALA A 147 24.18 17.18 18.39
CA ALA A 147 24.68 18.24 19.26
C ALA A 147 26.21 18.41 19.17
N ALA A 148 26.95 17.31 19.03
CA ALA A 148 28.42 17.33 18.99
C ALA A 148 28.99 17.62 17.59
N THR A 149 28.34 17.15 16.52
CA THR A 149 28.91 17.16 15.17
C THR A 149 28.15 18.03 14.16
N GLY A 150 26.90 18.39 14.47
CA GLY A 150 25.97 19.00 13.52
C GLY A 150 25.41 18.04 12.48
N ASN A 151 25.75 16.75 12.50
CA ASN A 151 25.24 15.77 11.56
C ASN A 151 23.72 15.60 11.70
N THR A 152 23.05 15.45 10.57
CA THR A 152 21.62 15.16 10.49
C THR A 152 21.40 13.81 9.81
N PHE A 153 20.25 13.21 10.09
CA PHE A 153 19.92 11.86 9.68
C PHE A 153 18.80 11.83 8.66
N VAL A 154 18.94 10.95 7.67
CA VAL A 154 17.83 10.49 6.82
C VAL A 154 17.37 9.14 7.38
N ILE A 155 16.14 9.08 7.87
CA ILE A 155 15.58 7.88 8.50
C ILE A 155 14.56 7.25 7.55
N ILE A 156 14.80 6.01 7.14
CA ILE A 156 13.97 5.25 6.21
C ILE A 156 13.46 4.02 6.93
N ILE A 157 12.12 3.86 7.01
CA ILE A 157 11.48 2.69 7.61
C ILE A 157 10.60 2.03 6.55
N ASP A 158 11.00 0.85 6.11
CA ASP A 158 10.20 0.01 5.20
C ASP A 158 9.32 -0.94 5.99
N GLU A 159 8.08 -1.17 5.50
CA GLU A 159 7.02 -1.96 6.15
C GLU A 159 6.76 -1.51 7.60
N TRP A 160 6.68 -0.16 7.81
CA TRP A 160 6.52 0.43 9.16
C TRP A 160 5.31 -0.12 9.92
N ASP A 161 4.27 -0.57 9.20
CA ASP A 161 2.98 -0.98 9.75
C ASP A 161 2.86 -2.49 10.02
N VAL A 162 3.90 -3.27 9.77
CA VAL A 162 3.83 -4.73 9.87
C VAL A 162 3.47 -5.21 11.28
N LEU A 163 4.04 -4.60 12.33
CA LEU A 163 3.70 -4.93 13.72
C LEU A 163 2.27 -4.54 14.10
N ILE A 164 1.70 -3.53 13.44
CA ILE A 164 0.31 -3.13 13.65
C ILE A 164 -0.64 -4.10 12.94
N ARG A 165 -0.27 -4.53 11.74
CA ARG A 165 -1.10 -5.35 10.86
C ARG A 165 -1.05 -6.83 11.21
N ASP A 166 0.16 -7.37 11.37
CA ASP A 166 0.36 -8.81 11.51
C ASP A 166 0.26 -9.24 13.00
N GLU A 167 0.48 -8.32 13.95
CA GLU A 167 0.36 -8.52 15.39
C GLU A 167 -0.86 -7.76 15.97
N ALA A 168 -1.98 -7.78 15.26
CA ALA A 168 -3.18 -6.99 15.57
C ALA A 168 -3.75 -7.20 16.99
N ASN A 169 -3.57 -8.38 17.57
CA ASN A 169 -4.02 -8.73 18.92
C ASN A 169 -2.98 -8.46 20.02
N ASN A 170 -1.72 -8.18 19.66
CA ASN A 170 -0.63 -7.94 20.60
C ASN A 170 -0.50 -6.43 20.93
N LYS A 171 -1.40 -5.95 21.78
CA LYS A 171 -1.48 -4.52 22.10
C LYS A 171 -0.26 -3.97 22.82
N GLU A 172 0.40 -4.80 23.64
CA GLU A 172 1.59 -4.40 24.38
C GLU A 172 2.74 -4.11 23.42
N LEU A 173 3.01 -5.01 22.48
CA LEU A 173 4.03 -4.82 21.44
C LEU A 173 3.71 -3.61 20.55
N GLN A 174 2.45 -3.45 20.14
CA GLN A 174 2.04 -2.29 19.35
C GLN A 174 2.29 -0.98 20.09
N GLU A 175 1.99 -0.93 21.40
CA GLU A 175 2.19 0.25 22.22
C GLU A 175 3.68 0.56 22.41
N GLU A 176 4.52 -0.47 22.64
CA GLU A 176 5.98 -0.35 22.69
C GLU A 176 6.52 0.22 21.37
N TYR A 177 6.09 -0.34 20.26
CA TYR A 177 6.50 0.12 18.93
C TYR A 177 6.08 1.56 18.63
N ILE A 178 4.83 1.92 18.92
CA ILE A 178 4.36 3.29 18.77
C ILE A 178 5.15 4.26 19.66
N ASN A 179 5.50 3.86 20.88
CA ASN A 179 6.32 4.67 21.79
C ASN A 179 7.76 4.83 21.26
N PHE A 180 8.33 3.80 20.67
CA PHE A 180 9.62 3.88 19.98
C PHE A 180 9.57 4.89 18.82
N LEU A 181 8.57 4.81 17.94
CA LEU A 181 8.38 5.76 16.84
C LEU A 181 8.14 7.19 17.35
N ARG A 182 7.41 7.36 18.45
CA ARG A 182 7.24 8.67 19.09
C ARG A 182 8.56 9.25 19.55
N GLY A 183 9.37 8.47 20.25
CA GLY A 183 10.70 8.88 20.70
C GLY A 183 11.59 9.31 19.53
N MET A 184 11.48 8.63 18.41
CA MET A 184 12.27 8.89 17.21
C MET A 184 11.83 10.16 16.46
N PHE A 185 10.50 10.44 16.38
CA PHE A 185 9.98 11.43 15.45
C PHE A 185 9.23 12.61 16.09
N LYS A 186 8.84 12.54 17.37
CA LYS A 186 7.96 13.54 17.97
C LYS A 186 8.68 14.37 19.04
N GLY A 187 8.45 15.67 19.01
CA GLY A 187 9.00 16.63 19.96
C GLY A 187 10.04 17.53 19.32
N THR A 188 10.65 18.40 20.13
CA THR A 188 11.63 19.40 19.65
C THR A 188 12.98 18.77 19.32
N GLU A 189 13.42 17.73 20.06
CA GLU A 189 14.73 17.13 19.80
C GLU A 189 14.82 16.46 18.42
N PRO A 190 13.84 15.65 17.96
CA PRO A 190 13.87 15.10 16.60
C PRO A 190 14.01 16.14 15.49
N THR A 191 13.43 17.31 15.62
CA THR A 191 13.54 18.34 14.58
C THR A 191 14.96 18.87 14.37
N LYS A 192 15.88 18.63 15.31
CA LYS A 192 17.28 19.06 15.21
C LYS A 192 18.11 18.06 14.41
N TYR A 193 17.88 16.77 14.60
CA TYR A 193 18.70 15.73 13.98
C TYR A 193 18.08 15.07 12.74
N ILE A 194 16.78 15.22 12.50
CA ILE A 194 16.13 14.64 11.30
C ILE A 194 16.29 15.61 10.12
N ALA A 195 16.99 15.17 9.08
CA ALA A 195 16.98 15.84 7.79
C ALA A 195 15.77 15.42 6.95
N LEU A 196 15.46 14.10 6.94
CA LEU A 196 14.34 13.50 6.23
C LEU A 196 13.90 12.24 6.96
N ALA A 197 12.59 12.04 7.12
CA ALA A 197 12.00 10.77 7.53
C ALA A 197 11.09 10.25 6.40
N TYR A 198 11.33 9.03 5.96
CA TYR A 198 10.54 8.38 4.92
C TYR A 198 10.07 7.01 5.38
N LEU A 199 8.79 6.92 5.70
CA LEU A 199 8.14 5.67 6.10
C LEU A 199 7.36 5.11 4.91
N THR A 200 7.45 3.80 4.70
CA THR A 200 6.64 3.12 3.71
C THR A 200 6.00 1.86 4.27
N GLY A 201 4.75 1.64 3.91
CA GLY A 201 3.91 0.55 4.39
C GLY A 201 2.63 0.44 3.56
N ILE A 202 1.63 -0.22 4.10
CA ILE A 202 0.30 -0.36 3.50
C ILE A 202 -0.69 0.61 4.17
N LEU A 203 -0.68 0.64 5.51
CA LEU A 203 -1.65 1.40 6.30
C LEU A 203 -1.25 2.88 6.48
N PRO A 204 -2.23 3.79 6.56
CA PRO A 204 -2.00 5.20 6.86
C PRO A 204 -1.55 5.41 8.32
N ILE A 205 -0.57 6.29 8.56
CA ILE A 205 0.02 6.47 9.90
C ILE A 205 -0.87 7.31 10.84
N LYS A 206 -1.63 8.27 10.31
CA LYS A 206 -2.47 9.19 11.11
C LYS A 206 -3.70 8.53 11.73
N LYS A 207 -4.05 7.31 11.30
CA LYS A 207 -5.22 6.56 11.79
C LYS A 207 -4.92 5.63 12.96
N LEU A 208 -3.74 5.72 13.56
CA LEU A 208 -3.42 5.00 14.79
C LEU A 208 -4.31 5.50 15.95
N LYS A 209 -4.87 4.58 16.74
CA LYS A 209 -5.78 4.88 17.88
C LYS A 209 -5.23 5.83 18.92
N THR A 210 -3.94 5.89 19.08
CA THR A 210 -3.27 6.80 20.02
C THR A 210 -3.28 8.19 19.44
N GLN A 211 -4.20 9.02 19.91
CA GLN A 211 -4.34 10.41 19.48
C GLN A 211 -2.99 11.12 19.38
N SER A 212 -2.71 11.69 18.22
CA SER A 212 -1.54 12.53 17.95
C SER A 212 -0.15 11.87 18.00
N ALA A 213 -0.03 10.54 17.88
CA ALA A 213 1.28 9.90 18.00
C ALA A 213 2.31 10.40 16.96
N LEU A 214 1.90 10.45 15.67
CA LEU A 214 2.77 10.76 14.53
C LEU A 214 2.05 11.70 13.54
N ASN A 215 1.45 12.76 14.06
CA ASN A 215 0.69 13.74 13.27
C ASN A 215 1.57 14.73 12.47
N ASN A 216 2.88 14.70 12.69
CA ASN A 216 3.87 15.50 11.97
C ASN A 216 4.26 14.93 10.60
N PHE A 217 3.73 13.75 10.24
CA PHE A 217 3.98 13.17 8.91
C PHE A 217 3.03 13.73 7.86
N GLU A 218 3.56 14.10 6.70
CA GLU A 218 2.80 14.22 5.46
C GLU A 218 2.48 12.82 4.93
N GLU A 219 1.20 12.56 4.74
CA GLU A 219 0.70 11.22 4.44
C GLU A 219 0.20 11.12 3.01
N PHE A 220 0.71 10.12 2.27
CA PHE A 220 0.36 9.83 0.89
C PHE A 220 -0.17 8.40 0.80
N THR A 221 -1.47 8.23 0.54
CA THR A 221 -2.15 6.94 0.65
C THR A 221 -2.88 6.57 -0.64
N MET A 222 -3.61 5.45 -0.61
CA MET A 222 -4.52 5.07 -1.71
C MET A 222 -5.78 5.96 -1.77
N LEU A 223 -6.12 6.65 -0.67
CA LEU A 223 -7.22 7.62 -0.63
C LEU A 223 -6.79 8.99 -1.16
N ASP A 224 -5.56 9.39 -0.88
CA ASP A 224 -4.95 10.64 -1.36
C ASP A 224 -3.45 10.44 -1.54
N ALA A 225 -3.02 10.34 -2.78
CA ALA A 225 -1.62 10.14 -3.13
C ALA A 225 -0.85 11.45 -3.38
N GLY A 226 -1.56 12.57 -3.46
CA GLY A 226 -0.98 13.90 -3.61
C GLY A 226 0.14 13.98 -4.65
N ALA A 227 1.20 14.67 -4.30
CA ALA A 227 2.38 14.85 -5.15
C ALA A 227 3.14 13.54 -5.46
N LEU A 228 2.95 12.49 -4.66
CA LEU A 228 3.68 11.23 -4.82
C LEU A 228 2.97 10.21 -5.71
N ALA A 229 1.82 10.54 -6.29
CA ALA A 229 1.02 9.63 -7.10
C ALA A 229 1.78 8.91 -8.23
N SER A 230 2.71 9.62 -8.89
CA SER A 230 3.45 9.08 -10.05
C SER A 230 4.75 8.36 -9.70
N TYR A 231 5.19 8.39 -8.43
CA TYR A 231 6.51 7.88 -8.08
C TYR A 231 6.52 6.44 -7.56
N ILE A 232 5.38 5.94 -7.11
CA ILE A 232 5.22 4.57 -6.66
C ILE A 232 4.10 3.91 -7.46
N GLY A 233 4.38 2.76 -8.07
CA GLY A 233 3.56 2.17 -9.13
C GLY A 233 4.01 2.62 -10.52
N PHE A 234 3.41 2.09 -11.58
CA PHE A 234 3.68 2.53 -12.95
C PHE A 234 2.57 3.44 -13.45
N THR A 235 2.94 4.53 -14.08
CA THR A 235 1.98 5.44 -14.71
C THR A 235 1.52 4.90 -16.07
N ASP A 236 0.40 5.39 -16.57
CA ASP A 236 -0.16 5.02 -17.86
C ASP A 236 0.83 5.20 -19.02
N ASP A 237 1.56 6.32 -19.05
CA ASP A 237 2.57 6.58 -20.09
C ASP A 237 3.74 5.58 -20.02
N GLU A 238 4.16 5.19 -18.82
CA GLU A 238 5.21 4.18 -18.63
C GLU A 238 4.73 2.81 -19.10
N VAL A 239 3.48 2.45 -18.82
CA VAL A 239 2.88 1.18 -19.28
C VAL A 239 2.74 1.17 -20.79
N LYS A 240 2.30 2.26 -21.45
CA LYS A 240 2.28 2.39 -22.91
C LYS A 240 3.66 2.16 -23.54
N GLN A 241 4.70 2.76 -22.94
CA GLN A 241 6.08 2.56 -23.42
C GLN A 241 6.52 1.09 -23.28
N LEU A 242 6.16 0.43 -22.17
CA LEU A 242 6.47 -1.00 -21.98
C LEU A 242 5.70 -1.87 -22.97
N CYS A 243 4.41 -1.63 -23.20
CA CYS A 243 3.60 -2.34 -24.18
C CYS A 243 4.24 -2.26 -25.58
N LYS A 244 4.64 -1.06 -25.99
CA LYS A 244 5.35 -0.86 -27.25
C LYS A 244 6.69 -1.62 -27.32
N LYS A 245 7.47 -1.61 -26.23
CA LYS A 245 8.79 -2.27 -26.17
C LYS A 245 8.68 -3.79 -26.23
N TYR A 246 7.65 -4.36 -25.57
CA TYR A 246 7.47 -5.81 -25.43
C TYR A 246 6.41 -6.39 -26.37
N ASP A 247 5.92 -5.60 -27.32
CA ASP A 247 4.87 -5.98 -28.28
C ASP A 247 3.66 -6.61 -27.58
N ARG A 248 3.04 -5.81 -26.67
CA ARG A 248 1.82 -6.17 -25.94
C ARG A 248 0.69 -5.24 -26.29
N ASP A 249 -0.51 -5.78 -26.39
CA ASP A 249 -1.73 -4.99 -26.58
C ASP A 249 -1.98 -4.11 -25.35
N TYR A 250 -1.89 -2.80 -25.53
CA TYR A 250 -2.07 -1.83 -24.47
C TYR A 250 -3.51 -1.84 -23.92
N GLU A 251 -4.52 -1.97 -24.77
CA GLU A 251 -5.93 -1.96 -24.31
C GLU A 251 -6.21 -3.21 -23.47
N ALA A 252 -5.68 -4.36 -23.84
CA ALA A 252 -5.78 -5.57 -23.03
C ALA A 252 -5.03 -5.41 -21.68
N VAL A 253 -3.81 -4.86 -21.67
CA VAL A 253 -3.06 -4.59 -20.44
C VAL A 253 -3.82 -3.61 -19.55
N LYS A 254 -4.41 -2.58 -20.12
CA LYS A 254 -5.23 -1.59 -19.41
C LYS A 254 -6.45 -2.24 -18.76
N ASN A 255 -7.22 -3.02 -19.52
CA ASN A 255 -8.41 -3.70 -18.99
C ASN A 255 -8.07 -4.65 -17.80
N TRP A 256 -6.95 -5.35 -17.90
CA TRP A 256 -6.54 -6.31 -16.88
C TRP A 256 -5.89 -5.72 -15.64
N TYR A 257 -5.15 -4.58 -15.75
CA TYR A 257 -4.24 -4.15 -14.69
C TYR A 257 -4.29 -2.66 -14.34
N ASP A 258 -5.09 -1.84 -15.03
CA ASP A 258 -5.31 -0.42 -14.68
C ASP A 258 -6.35 -0.28 -13.55
N GLY A 259 -6.74 0.94 -13.25
CA GLY A 259 -7.93 1.29 -12.48
C GLY A 259 -7.67 2.02 -11.17
N TYR A 260 -6.42 2.17 -10.73
CA TYR A 260 -6.14 3.05 -9.60
C TYR A 260 -5.98 4.49 -10.08
N MET A 261 -6.99 5.33 -9.80
CA MET A 261 -6.95 6.75 -10.09
C MET A 261 -6.41 7.51 -8.86
N LEU A 262 -5.10 7.71 -8.79
CA LEU A 262 -4.45 8.38 -7.66
C LEU A 262 -4.17 9.85 -7.99
N SER A 263 -4.86 10.77 -7.32
CA SER A 263 -4.73 12.23 -7.53
C SER A 263 -4.74 12.63 -9.02
N GLY A 264 -5.66 12.03 -9.79
CA GLY A 264 -5.82 12.28 -11.23
C GLY A 264 -4.83 11.58 -12.15
N LYS A 265 -4.04 10.63 -11.63
CA LYS A 265 -3.10 9.81 -12.40
C LYS A 265 -3.54 8.35 -12.41
N HIS A 266 -3.55 7.72 -13.59
CA HIS A 266 -3.67 6.27 -13.70
C HIS A 266 -2.38 5.61 -13.23
N VAL A 267 -2.49 4.69 -12.27
CA VAL A 267 -1.36 3.99 -11.68
C VAL A 267 -1.65 2.48 -11.68
N TYR A 268 -0.69 1.71 -12.16
CA TYR A 268 -0.74 0.26 -12.28
C TYR A 268 0.13 -0.41 -11.24
N ASN A 269 -0.23 -1.63 -10.86
CA ASN A 269 0.63 -2.48 -10.04
C ASN A 269 1.84 -2.94 -10.87
N PRO A 270 3.09 -2.57 -10.49
CA PRO A 270 4.29 -2.96 -11.24
C PRO A 270 4.46 -4.45 -11.42
N LYS A 271 4.10 -5.27 -10.41
CA LYS A 271 4.27 -6.72 -10.47
C LYS A 271 3.40 -7.33 -11.57
N ALA A 272 2.15 -6.94 -11.68
CA ALA A 272 1.25 -7.42 -12.71
C ALA A 272 1.75 -7.00 -14.10
N VAL A 273 2.09 -5.71 -14.26
CA VAL A 273 2.61 -5.19 -15.54
C VAL A 273 3.91 -5.89 -15.95
N VAL A 274 4.91 -5.99 -15.07
CA VAL A 274 6.16 -6.68 -15.39
C VAL A 274 5.90 -8.14 -15.76
N SER A 275 4.99 -8.81 -15.05
CA SER A 275 4.69 -10.22 -15.32
C SER A 275 4.05 -10.41 -16.70
N VAL A 276 3.08 -9.59 -17.11
CA VAL A 276 2.46 -9.69 -18.45
C VAL A 276 3.44 -9.30 -19.56
N MET A 277 4.30 -8.29 -19.35
CA MET A 277 5.35 -7.96 -20.31
C MET A 277 6.26 -9.16 -20.60
N MET A 278 6.71 -9.82 -19.53
CA MET A 278 7.65 -10.96 -19.63
C MET A 278 7.00 -12.24 -20.15
N ARG A 279 5.77 -12.54 -19.72
CA ARG A 279 5.11 -13.83 -20.01
C ARG A 279 4.18 -13.77 -21.21
N GLY A 280 3.57 -12.63 -21.49
CA GLY A 280 2.60 -12.46 -22.58
C GLY A 280 1.20 -13.02 -22.27
N SER A 281 0.98 -13.64 -21.12
CA SER A 281 -0.31 -14.18 -20.70
C SER A 281 -1.04 -13.21 -19.78
N PHE A 282 -2.36 -13.04 -20.00
CA PHE A 282 -3.24 -12.28 -19.14
C PHE A 282 -3.85 -13.23 -18.10
N GLN A 283 -3.54 -13.00 -16.84
CA GLN A 283 -4.02 -13.81 -15.71
C GLN A 283 -3.84 -13.03 -14.42
N SER A 284 -4.40 -13.51 -13.31
CA SER A 284 -4.08 -12.94 -12.01
C SER A 284 -2.62 -13.24 -11.62
N TYR A 285 -1.88 -12.18 -11.36
CA TYR A 285 -0.55 -12.21 -10.75
C TYR A 285 -0.59 -11.79 -9.28
N TRP A 286 -1.76 -11.34 -8.81
CA TRP A 286 -2.00 -10.93 -7.44
C TRP A 286 -2.12 -12.13 -6.50
N SER A 287 -2.93 -13.12 -6.83
CA SER A 287 -3.19 -14.35 -6.05
C SER A 287 -1.94 -15.18 -5.76
N GLN A 288 -0.97 -15.19 -6.68
CA GLN A 288 0.30 -15.92 -6.48
C GLN A 288 1.11 -15.45 -5.25
N THR A 289 0.56 -14.66 -4.37
CA THR A 289 1.30 -13.85 -3.40
C THR A 289 0.82 -13.97 -1.95
N GLY A 290 -0.09 -14.92 -1.64
CA GLY A 290 -0.62 -15.14 -0.28
C GLY A 290 -1.52 -14.01 0.26
N THR A 291 -1.88 -13.02 -0.57
CA THR A 291 -2.77 -11.93 -0.17
C THR A 291 -4.23 -12.37 -0.11
N TYR A 292 -4.57 -13.43 -0.84
CA TYR A 292 -5.91 -14.01 -0.89
C TYR A 292 -6.40 -14.48 0.48
N GLU A 293 -5.56 -15.18 1.25
CA GLU A 293 -5.89 -15.66 2.60
C GLU A 293 -6.26 -14.54 3.58
N SER A 294 -5.77 -13.32 3.34
CA SER A 294 -6.11 -12.16 4.17
C SER A 294 -7.43 -11.48 3.77
N LEU A 295 -7.93 -11.72 2.56
CA LEU A 295 -9.18 -11.15 2.05
C LEU A 295 -10.40 -11.85 2.64
N ILE A 296 -10.39 -13.20 2.69
CA ILE A 296 -11.52 -14.00 3.13
C ILE A 296 -12.06 -13.59 4.50
N PRO A 297 -11.24 -13.48 5.57
CA PRO A 297 -11.74 -13.04 6.87
C PRO A 297 -12.39 -11.67 6.87
N LEU A 298 -11.96 -10.77 5.97
CA LEU A 298 -12.50 -9.42 5.87
C LEU A 298 -13.87 -9.39 5.22
N ILE A 299 -14.06 -10.15 4.14
CA ILE A 299 -15.36 -10.23 3.46
C ILE A 299 -16.38 -11.06 4.23
N ASP A 300 -15.92 -11.98 5.08
CA ASP A 300 -16.75 -12.77 5.97
C ASP A 300 -17.20 -12.04 7.23
N MET A 301 -16.65 -10.87 7.52
CA MET A 301 -17.17 -10.00 8.57
C MET A 301 -18.57 -9.53 8.19
N ASP A 302 -19.60 -10.22 8.63
CA ASP A 302 -21.00 -10.04 8.21
C ASP A 302 -21.60 -8.72 8.71
N PHE A 303 -20.96 -7.59 8.34
CA PHE A 303 -21.53 -6.27 8.55
C PHE A 303 -22.68 -6.03 7.59
N ASP A 304 -23.74 -5.41 8.10
CA ASP A 304 -24.94 -5.08 7.32
C ASP A 304 -24.59 -4.37 6.01
N GLY A 305 -24.95 -5.00 4.89
CA GLY A 305 -24.73 -4.51 3.53
C GLY A 305 -23.31 -4.68 2.98
N LEU A 306 -22.36 -5.33 3.70
CA LEU A 306 -21.00 -5.56 3.16
C LEU A 306 -21.02 -6.51 1.97
N ARG A 307 -21.70 -7.65 2.10
CA ARG A 307 -21.83 -8.65 1.02
C ARG A 307 -22.49 -8.04 -0.20
N ALA A 308 -23.63 -7.35 -0.02
CA ALA A 308 -24.33 -6.68 -1.11
C ALA A 308 -23.45 -5.63 -1.82
N ALA A 309 -22.63 -4.88 -1.07
CA ALA A 309 -21.71 -3.91 -1.63
C ALA A 309 -20.62 -4.58 -2.50
N ILE A 310 -20.02 -5.68 -2.04
CA ILE A 310 -18.98 -6.42 -2.79
C ILE A 310 -19.60 -7.01 -4.08
N ILE A 311 -20.75 -7.65 -4.00
CA ILE A 311 -21.45 -8.22 -5.16
C ILE A 311 -21.80 -7.13 -6.17
N SER A 312 -22.32 -5.99 -5.70
CA SER A 312 -22.63 -4.85 -6.57
C SER A 312 -21.38 -4.32 -7.29
N MET A 313 -20.22 -4.28 -6.61
CA MET A 313 -18.94 -3.88 -7.24
C MET A 313 -18.43 -4.93 -8.23
N ILE A 314 -18.60 -6.24 -7.97
CA ILE A 314 -18.30 -7.32 -8.93
C ILE A 314 -19.12 -7.13 -10.21
N SER A 315 -20.37 -6.66 -10.11
CA SER A 315 -21.24 -6.36 -11.26
C SER A 315 -20.91 -5.04 -11.96
N GLY A 316 -19.86 -4.32 -11.52
CA GLY A 316 -19.37 -3.12 -12.16
C GLY A 316 -19.95 -1.81 -11.59
N ASN A 317 -20.71 -1.85 -10.49
CA ASN A 317 -21.20 -0.64 -9.84
C ASN A 317 -20.16 -0.02 -8.92
N GLU A 318 -20.29 1.28 -8.68
CA GLU A 318 -19.51 1.98 -7.64
C GLU A 318 -20.33 2.12 -6.36
N ILE A 319 -19.68 1.98 -5.20
CA ILE A 319 -20.32 2.07 -3.89
C ILE A 319 -19.77 3.25 -3.10
N LYS A 320 -20.66 4.05 -2.52
CA LYS A 320 -20.26 5.16 -1.66
C LYS A 320 -19.67 4.65 -0.35
N VAL A 321 -18.47 5.13 0.00
CA VAL A 321 -17.74 4.72 1.21
C VAL A 321 -17.33 5.93 2.03
N ARG A 322 -17.61 5.88 3.34
CA ARG A 322 -17.17 6.88 4.32
C ARG A 322 -15.85 6.44 4.95
N THR A 323 -14.74 6.98 4.49
CA THR A 323 -13.38 6.60 4.93
C THR A 323 -12.94 7.24 6.25
N THR A 324 -13.74 8.15 6.83
CA THR A 324 -13.33 8.94 8.00
C THR A 324 -13.34 8.17 9.32
N THR A 325 -14.16 7.11 9.43
CA THR A 325 -14.32 6.29 10.64
C THR A 325 -13.26 5.21 10.79
N PHE A 326 -12.58 4.89 9.72
CA PHE A 326 -11.55 3.84 9.67
C PHE A 326 -10.41 4.09 10.67
N GLN A 327 -10.00 3.02 11.36
CA GLN A 327 -8.84 2.97 12.27
C GLN A 327 -7.89 1.85 11.85
N ASN A 328 -6.57 2.06 12.06
CA ASN A 328 -5.52 1.12 11.61
C ASN A 328 -5.26 -0.06 12.55
N ASP A 329 -6.11 -0.34 13.51
CA ASP A 329 -5.79 -1.37 14.51
C ASP A 329 -6.17 -2.80 14.11
N MET A 330 -6.66 -2.99 12.89
CA MET A 330 -7.04 -4.27 12.29
C MET A 330 -8.10 -5.10 13.07
N VAL A 331 -8.62 -4.58 14.18
CA VAL A 331 -9.58 -5.27 15.06
C VAL A 331 -10.84 -4.45 15.39
N SER A 332 -10.83 -3.13 15.14
CA SER A 332 -11.93 -2.23 15.54
C SER A 332 -12.89 -1.88 14.41
N PHE A 333 -13.12 -2.78 13.47
CA PHE A 333 -14.12 -2.54 12.44
C PHE A 333 -15.52 -2.41 13.08
N LYS A 334 -16.26 -1.36 12.74
CA LYS A 334 -17.59 -1.06 13.29
C LYS A 334 -18.71 -1.20 12.26
N ASN A 335 -18.37 -1.14 11.00
CA ASN A 335 -19.31 -1.13 9.88
C ASN A 335 -18.61 -1.54 8.57
N LYS A 336 -19.42 -1.75 7.52
CA LYS A 336 -18.90 -2.11 6.19
C LYS A 336 -17.91 -1.10 5.62
N ASP A 337 -18.08 0.19 5.91
CA ASP A 337 -17.24 1.24 5.34
C ASP A 337 -15.79 1.16 5.86
N ASP A 338 -15.61 0.71 7.12
CA ASP A 338 -14.28 0.47 7.69
C ASP A 338 -13.57 -0.68 6.96
N VAL A 339 -14.28 -1.78 6.66
CA VAL A 339 -13.75 -2.92 5.92
C VAL A 339 -13.44 -2.52 4.47
N LEU A 340 -14.38 -1.82 3.79
CA LEU A 340 -14.15 -1.34 2.43
C LEU A 340 -12.97 -0.37 2.36
N THR A 341 -12.78 0.48 3.38
CA THR A 341 -11.62 1.38 3.46
C THR A 341 -10.31 0.60 3.61
N LEU A 342 -10.30 -0.47 4.43
CA LEU A 342 -9.14 -1.35 4.51
C LEU A 342 -8.85 -2.02 3.16
N LEU A 343 -9.86 -2.52 2.46
CA LEU A 343 -9.72 -3.13 1.13
C LEU A 343 -9.14 -2.14 0.10
N ILE A 344 -9.45 -0.84 0.22
CA ILE A 344 -8.82 0.20 -0.60
C ILE A 344 -7.33 0.33 -0.26
N HIS A 345 -6.94 0.36 1.02
CA HIS A 345 -5.53 0.44 1.42
C HIS A 345 -4.74 -0.82 1.04
N LEU A 346 -5.36 -1.99 1.12
CA LEU A 346 -4.78 -3.26 0.66
C LEU A 346 -4.67 -3.35 -0.86
N GLY A 347 -5.43 -2.53 -1.60
CA GLY A 347 -5.41 -2.45 -3.05
C GLY A 347 -6.39 -3.39 -3.77
N TYR A 348 -7.32 -4.03 -3.05
CA TYR A 348 -8.41 -4.80 -3.67
C TYR A 348 -9.47 -3.91 -4.32
N LEU A 349 -9.66 -2.72 -3.76
CA LEU A 349 -10.56 -1.71 -4.28
C LEU A 349 -9.81 -0.44 -4.67
N ALA A 350 -10.31 0.27 -5.66
CA ALA A 350 -9.93 1.63 -5.98
C ALA A 350 -10.92 2.62 -5.35
N PHE A 351 -10.50 3.88 -5.25
CA PHE A 351 -11.30 4.93 -4.64
C PHE A 351 -11.25 6.21 -5.46
N ASN A 352 -12.42 6.75 -5.73
CA ASN A 352 -12.57 8.06 -6.35
C ASN A 352 -12.82 9.11 -5.27
N GLN A 353 -11.78 9.90 -4.98
CA GLN A 353 -11.81 10.92 -3.93
C GLN A 353 -12.89 12.00 -4.16
N LYS A 354 -13.21 12.33 -5.43
CA LYS A 354 -14.15 13.42 -5.75
C LYS A 354 -15.59 13.09 -5.38
N ASN A 355 -16.02 11.87 -5.67
CA ASN A 355 -17.39 11.41 -5.41
C ASN A 355 -17.51 10.47 -4.21
N GLN A 356 -16.38 10.13 -3.55
CA GLN A 356 -16.29 9.21 -2.41
C GLN A 356 -16.81 7.80 -2.74
N MET A 357 -16.52 7.31 -3.95
CA MET A 357 -16.95 6.01 -4.43
C MET A 357 -15.78 5.02 -4.46
N ALA A 358 -16.03 3.80 -3.98
CA ALA A 358 -15.14 2.65 -4.14
C ALA A 358 -15.64 1.76 -5.29
N TYR A 359 -14.70 1.14 -5.99
CA TYR A 359 -14.98 0.23 -7.11
C TYR A 359 -13.85 -0.78 -7.30
N ILE A 360 -14.12 -1.85 -8.03
CA ILE A 360 -13.10 -2.83 -8.41
C ILE A 360 -12.31 -2.27 -9.59
N PRO A 361 -10.98 -2.12 -9.46
CA PRO A 361 -10.20 -1.38 -10.46
C PRO A 361 -10.07 -2.08 -11.82
N ASN A 362 -10.03 -3.41 -11.87
CA ASN A 362 -9.69 -4.14 -13.09
C ASN A 362 -10.11 -5.61 -13.05
N GLU A 363 -9.94 -6.31 -14.17
CA GLU A 363 -10.30 -7.72 -14.31
C GLU A 363 -9.48 -8.65 -13.40
N GLU A 364 -8.20 -8.36 -13.14
CA GLU A 364 -7.39 -9.14 -12.22
C GLU A 364 -8.05 -9.24 -10.84
N LEU A 365 -8.43 -8.10 -10.27
CA LEU A 365 -9.02 -8.03 -8.94
C LEU A 365 -10.50 -8.41 -8.91
N ARG A 366 -11.21 -8.25 -10.04
CA ARG A 366 -12.56 -8.78 -10.17
C ARG A 366 -12.57 -10.30 -10.03
N ASN A 367 -11.66 -10.99 -10.72
CA ASN A 367 -11.53 -12.43 -10.64
C ASN A 367 -11.14 -12.89 -9.21
N GLU A 368 -10.21 -12.20 -8.56
CA GLU A 368 -9.82 -12.49 -7.17
C GLU A 368 -11.01 -12.39 -6.20
N LEU A 369 -11.82 -11.35 -6.34
CA LEU A 369 -13.00 -11.17 -5.49
C LEU A 369 -14.10 -12.18 -5.83
N MET A 370 -14.28 -12.57 -7.09
CA MET A 370 -15.20 -13.62 -7.49
C MET A 370 -14.79 -14.96 -6.89
N ASP A 371 -13.52 -15.35 -7.00
CA ASP A 371 -13.00 -16.59 -6.43
C ASP A 371 -13.20 -16.62 -4.91
N ALA A 372 -12.92 -15.49 -4.22
CA ALA A 372 -13.13 -15.38 -2.78
C ALA A 372 -14.60 -15.53 -2.36
N VAL A 373 -15.52 -15.01 -3.14
CA VAL A 373 -16.97 -15.11 -2.91
C VAL A 373 -17.47 -16.54 -3.19
N GLU A 374 -16.97 -17.20 -4.24
CA GLU A 374 -17.33 -18.57 -4.59
C GLU A 374 -16.87 -19.59 -3.52
N GLU A 375 -15.65 -19.48 -2.99
CA GLU A 375 -15.15 -20.35 -1.91
C GLU A 375 -15.98 -20.25 -0.62
N ASN A 376 -16.53 -19.08 -0.33
CA ASN A 376 -17.33 -18.82 0.87
C ASN A 376 -18.81 -19.20 0.75
N LYS A 377 -19.19 -19.97 -0.28
CA LYS A 377 -20.56 -20.46 -0.50
C LYS A 377 -21.62 -19.36 -0.59
N TRP A 378 -21.28 -18.22 -1.18
CA TRP A 378 -22.26 -17.21 -1.56
C TRP A 378 -22.98 -17.57 -2.87
N ASP A 379 -22.99 -18.86 -3.20
CA ASP A 379 -23.47 -19.43 -4.46
C ASP A 379 -24.89 -18.95 -4.84
N GLU A 380 -25.80 -18.91 -3.88
CA GLU A 380 -27.19 -18.50 -4.16
C GLU A 380 -27.27 -17.04 -4.64
N ILE A 381 -26.50 -16.15 -4.02
CA ILE A 381 -26.49 -14.72 -4.35
C ILE A 381 -25.78 -14.49 -5.68
N MET A 382 -24.65 -15.17 -5.91
CA MET A 382 -23.91 -15.10 -7.18
C MET A 382 -24.71 -15.69 -8.34
N GLN A 383 -25.45 -16.77 -8.09
CA GLN A 383 -26.33 -17.35 -9.09
C GLN A 383 -27.47 -16.39 -9.46
N PHE A 384 -28.06 -15.72 -8.48
CA PHE A 384 -29.10 -14.72 -8.70
C PHE A 384 -28.57 -13.53 -9.53
N GLU A 385 -27.38 -13.06 -9.24
CA GLU A 385 -26.78 -11.92 -9.96
C GLU A 385 -26.38 -12.30 -11.39
N ARG A 386 -25.77 -13.48 -11.61
CA ARG A 386 -25.52 -14.01 -12.97
C ARG A 386 -26.83 -14.12 -13.78
N GLN A 387 -27.89 -14.60 -13.16
CA GLN A 387 -29.21 -14.68 -13.80
C GLN A 387 -29.76 -13.29 -14.15
N SER A 388 -29.54 -12.29 -13.27
CA SER A 388 -29.95 -10.90 -13.52
C SER A 388 -29.18 -10.25 -14.67
N ILE A 389 -27.87 -10.49 -14.75
CA ILE A 389 -27.02 -10.00 -15.86
C ILE A 389 -27.43 -10.66 -17.18
N ASP A 390 -27.67 -11.96 -17.18
CA ASP A 390 -28.13 -12.70 -18.35
C ASP A 390 -29.48 -12.19 -18.84
N LEU A 391 -30.42 -11.95 -17.91
CA LEU A 391 -31.73 -11.38 -18.20
C LEU A 391 -31.63 -9.97 -18.78
N PHE A 392 -30.78 -9.15 -18.22
CA PHE A 392 -30.52 -7.78 -18.71
C PHE A 392 -29.93 -7.79 -20.12
N ASN A 393 -28.92 -8.63 -20.37
CA ASN A 393 -28.31 -8.77 -21.69
C ASN A 393 -29.31 -9.29 -22.75
N ALA A 394 -30.10 -10.30 -22.40
CA ALA A 394 -31.14 -10.82 -23.26
C ALA A 394 -32.22 -9.74 -23.58
N THR A 395 -32.54 -8.92 -22.58
CA THR A 395 -33.52 -7.80 -22.75
C THR A 395 -32.98 -6.75 -23.70
N ILE A 396 -31.73 -6.32 -23.58
CA ILE A 396 -31.08 -5.35 -24.47
C ILE A 396 -30.99 -5.92 -25.89
N ASN A 397 -30.64 -7.19 -26.03
CA ASN A 397 -30.54 -7.88 -27.33
C ASN A 397 -31.91 -8.26 -27.94
N LYS A 398 -33.02 -7.94 -27.26
CA LYS A 398 -34.39 -8.25 -27.65
C LYS A 398 -34.64 -9.76 -27.87
N ASP A 399 -33.90 -10.60 -27.12
CA ASP A 399 -34.07 -12.07 -27.11
C ASP A 399 -35.25 -12.44 -26.19
N VAL A 400 -36.45 -12.38 -26.75
CA VAL A 400 -37.73 -12.61 -26.06
C VAL A 400 -37.78 -14.02 -25.44
N ASN A 401 -37.21 -15.02 -26.12
CA ASN A 401 -37.22 -16.41 -25.62
C ASN A 401 -36.35 -16.61 -24.39
N THR A 402 -35.15 -16.07 -24.40
CA THR A 402 -34.25 -16.11 -23.24
C THR A 402 -34.82 -15.31 -22.07
N VAL A 403 -35.41 -14.14 -22.32
CA VAL A 403 -36.07 -13.34 -21.27
C VAL A 403 -37.22 -14.11 -20.65
N ALA A 404 -38.11 -14.72 -21.43
CA ALA A 404 -39.23 -15.50 -20.91
C ALA A 404 -38.78 -16.71 -20.08
N ALA A 405 -37.79 -17.47 -20.60
CA ALA A 405 -37.27 -18.65 -19.90
C ALA A 405 -36.59 -18.29 -18.58
N LYS A 406 -35.81 -17.17 -18.55
CA LYS A 406 -35.14 -16.68 -17.32
C LYS A 406 -36.14 -16.20 -16.28
N ILE A 407 -37.17 -15.46 -16.67
CA ILE A 407 -38.25 -15.03 -15.74
C ILE A 407 -38.98 -16.25 -15.17
N GLU A 408 -39.30 -17.23 -15.99
CA GLU A 408 -39.95 -18.46 -15.55
C GLU A 408 -39.06 -19.25 -14.55
N GLN A 409 -37.76 -19.35 -14.85
CA GLN A 409 -36.80 -20.01 -13.96
C GLN A 409 -36.71 -19.30 -12.60
N ILE A 410 -36.55 -17.99 -12.58
CA ILE A 410 -36.49 -17.16 -11.34
C ILE A 410 -37.80 -17.33 -10.55
N HIS A 411 -38.95 -17.32 -11.25
CA HIS A 411 -40.23 -17.51 -10.60
C HIS A 411 -40.36 -18.91 -9.96
N MET A 412 -39.88 -19.95 -10.61
CA MET A 412 -39.92 -21.32 -10.06
C MET A 412 -38.95 -21.52 -8.89
N GLU A 413 -37.77 -20.90 -8.93
CA GLU A 413 -36.75 -21.08 -7.86
C GLU A 413 -37.08 -20.27 -6.61
N TYR A 414 -37.64 -19.08 -6.74
CA TYR A 414 -37.83 -18.16 -5.61
C TYR A 414 -39.27 -17.95 -5.16
N THR A 415 -40.25 -18.45 -5.89
CA THR A 415 -41.67 -18.40 -5.51
C THR A 415 -42.20 -19.81 -5.16
N SER A 416 -42.07 -20.19 -3.91
CA SER A 416 -42.73 -21.41 -3.43
C SER A 416 -44.21 -21.14 -3.24
N VAL A 417 -45.07 -22.11 -3.58
CA VAL A 417 -46.54 -22.07 -3.45
C VAL A 417 -47.00 -21.71 -2.02
N ILE A 418 -46.14 -21.84 -1.01
CA ILE A 418 -46.42 -21.56 0.40
C ILE A 418 -46.26 -20.07 0.73
N GLN A 419 -45.53 -19.28 -0.08
CA GLN A 419 -45.27 -17.83 0.13
C GLN A 419 -46.35 -16.92 -0.48
N TYR A 420 -47.34 -17.47 -1.17
CA TYR A 420 -48.42 -16.71 -1.84
C TYR A 420 -49.44 -16.03 -0.91
N ASN A 421 -49.23 -16.03 0.41
CA ASN A 421 -50.19 -15.44 1.34
C ASN A 421 -49.85 -13.97 1.72
N ASP A 422 -48.88 -13.33 1.06
CA ASP A 422 -48.49 -11.95 1.34
C ASP A 422 -48.38 -11.13 0.03
N GLU A 423 -49.17 -10.06 -0.09
CA GLU A 423 -49.13 -9.14 -1.28
C GLU A 423 -47.77 -8.51 -1.51
N ASN A 424 -46.87 -8.52 -0.53
CA ASN A 424 -45.49 -7.98 -0.63
C ASN A 424 -44.55 -8.94 -1.39
N SER A 425 -44.86 -10.23 -1.49
CA SER A 425 -44.00 -11.22 -2.16
C SER A 425 -44.02 -11.09 -3.68
N LEU A 426 -45.09 -10.56 -4.27
CA LEU A 426 -45.19 -10.35 -5.72
C LEU A 426 -44.39 -9.08 -6.18
N SER A 427 -44.28 -8.06 -5.33
CA SER A 427 -43.56 -6.84 -5.66
C SER A 427 -42.04 -7.00 -5.56
N SER A 428 -41.54 -7.92 -4.72
CA SER A 428 -40.10 -8.19 -4.57
C SER A 428 -39.50 -9.03 -5.72
N VAL A 429 -40.32 -9.73 -6.52
CA VAL A 429 -39.87 -10.50 -7.71
C VAL A 429 -39.78 -9.64 -8.95
N LEU A 430 -40.47 -8.48 -8.98
CA LEU A 430 -40.52 -7.57 -10.13
C LEU A 430 -39.67 -6.30 -9.95
N ALA A 431 -39.06 -6.08 -8.79
CA ALA A 431 -38.12 -5.00 -8.50
C ALA A 431 -36.67 -5.44 -8.61
#